data_963a3649c4bf388d1a99545ae8150597
#
_entry.id   963a3649c4bf388d1a99545ae8150597
#
_cell.length_a   1.000
_cell.length_b   1.000
_cell.length_c   1.000
_cell.angle_alpha   90.00
_cell.angle_beta   90.00
_cell.angle_gamma   90.00
#
_symmetry.space_group_name_H-M   'P 1'
#
loop_
_entity.id
_entity.type
_entity.pdbx_description
1 polymer ?
#
loop_
_entity_poly.entity_id
_entity_poly.type
_entity_poly.pdbx_seq_one_letter_code
_entity_poly.pdbx_strand_id
1 'polypeptide(L)'
;MKRVIQFGLGVRGLSWRQAAAFLLFACLFHFPSDISAQTSTEKEAAFKKTLQDRSAKIVAGLQITKEKKREKITRIIATQYYDLNKVHDQQGAPEAKQKALEDLHQKFIVRLRKKLSHEQLEKVKNGMTYNVLNVTYTAYQEMILTLSAEQKEKIYNWLLEAREKAMMEGSSEAKHKMFGKYKGRINNYLSEQGYNMKAEEKAWQQRLREKREKDAGGKQERA
;
A
#
# COMPACT_ATOMS: atom_id res chain seq x y z
N MET A 1 66.83 -11.25 13.84
CA MET A 1 67.30 -12.43 13.08
C MET A 1 66.48 -12.53 11.81
N LYS A 2 67.01 -12.03 10.69
CA LYS A 2 67.55 -12.75 9.51
C LYS A 2 66.58 -13.84 9.02
N ARG A 3 66.01 -13.76 7.81
CA ARG A 3 66.71 -13.94 6.53
C ARG A 3 65.94 -13.35 5.36
N VAL A 4 66.67 -12.58 4.55
CA VAL A 4 66.43 -12.21 3.15
C VAL A 4 66.72 -13.43 2.29
N ILE A 5 65.86 -13.73 1.29
CA ILE A 5 66.28 -14.52 0.14
C ILE A 5 65.87 -13.73 -1.11
N GLN A 6 66.88 -13.22 -1.78
CA GLN A 6 66.88 -12.75 -3.16
C GLN A 6 67.01 -13.98 -4.10
N PHE A 7 66.20 -13.98 -5.16
CA PHE A 7 66.56 -14.68 -6.38
C PHE A 7 66.32 -13.79 -7.58
N GLY A 8 67.36 -13.48 -8.22
CA GLY A 8 67.42 -12.72 -9.43
C GLY A 8 67.45 -13.60 -10.67
N LEU A 9 67.39 -12.93 -11.79
CA LEU A 9 67.88 -13.25 -13.13
C LEU A 9 66.92 -13.91 -14.10
N GLY A 10 66.79 -13.23 -15.23
CA GLY A 10 66.77 -13.82 -16.52
C GLY A 10 66.15 -12.98 -17.62
N VAL A 11 66.78 -11.83 -17.97
CA VAL A 11 66.42 -11.14 -19.21
C VAL A 11 67.04 -11.90 -20.39
N ARG A 12 66.24 -12.58 -21.18
CA ARG A 12 66.66 -13.03 -22.52
C ARG A 12 65.77 -12.40 -23.58
N GLY A 13 66.42 -11.71 -24.47
CA GLY A 13 65.88 -10.88 -25.53
C GLY A 13 64.79 -11.54 -26.37
N LEU A 14 63.74 -10.79 -26.55
CA LEU A 14 62.70 -11.06 -27.56
C LEU A 14 62.90 -10.13 -28.74
N SER A 15 63.11 -10.72 -29.91
CA SER A 15 63.48 -10.04 -31.13
C SER A 15 62.36 -9.08 -31.64
N TRP A 16 62.81 -7.99 -32.20
CA TRP A 16 62.02 -6.84 -32.74
C TRP A 16 61.03 -7.20 -33.87
N ARG A 17 60.86 -8.46 -34.20
CA ARG A 17 59.95 -8.93 -35.27
C ARG A 17 58.57 -9.41 -34.79
N GLN A 18 58.25 -9.35 -33.49
CA GLN A 18 56.96 -9.76 -32.94
C GLN A 18 56.11 -8.60 -32.39
N ALA A 19 56.55 -7.35 -32.59
CA ALA A 19 55.84 -6.13 -32.17
C ALA A 19 54.78 -5.62 -33.18
N ALA A 20 54.46 -6.35 -34.23
CA ALA A 20 53.59 -5.91 -35.30
C ALA A 20 52.19 -6.62 -35.39
N ALA A 21 51.81 -7.41 -34.37
CA ALA A 21 50.57 -8.20 -34.42
C ALA A 21 49.57 -7.89 -33.30
N PHE A 22 49.71 -6.79 -32.53
CA PHE A 22 48.81 -6.46 -31.42
C PHE A 22 48.07 -5.12 -31.60
N LEU A 23 47.89 -4.63 -32.84
CA LEU A 23 47.23 -3.34 -33.12
C LEU A 23 45.98 -3.50 -33.99
N LEU A 24 45.17 -4.54 -33.84
CA LEU A 24 43.87 -4.65 -34.55
C LEU A 24 42.83 -5.49 -33.77
N PHE A 25 42.65 -5.25 -32.45
CA PHE A 25 41.51 -5.82 -31.78
C PHE A 25 41.01 -4.89 -30.64
N ALA A 26 41.02 -3.56 -30.91
CA ALA A 26 40.34 -2.57 -30.08
C ALA A 26 39.08 -2.10 -30.82
N CYS A 27 38.27 -3.05 -31.31
CA CYS A 27 36.97 -2.76 -31.88
C CYS A 27 35.88 -3.23 -30.93
N LEU A 28 35.18 -2.22 -30.32
CA LEU A 28 33.76 -2.27 -30.05
C LEU A 28 33.26 -3.27 -29.01
N PHE A 29 33.60 -3.06 -27.76
CA PHE A 29 32.61 -3.30 -26.72
C PHE A 29 31.88 -1.98 -26.40
N HIS A 30 31.10 -1.52 -27.37
CA HIS A 30 29.94 -0.73 -27.07
C HIS A 30 28.91 -1.70 -26.50
N PHE A 31 28.94 -1.89 -25.17
CA PHE A 31 27.79 -2.45 -24.49
C PHE A 31 26.66 -1.43 -24.64
N PRO A 32 25.53 -1.79 -25.25
CA PRO A 32 24.42 -0.88 -25.34
C PRO A 32 23.92 -0.59 -23.94
N SER A 33 23.98 0.66 -23.51
CA SER A 33 23.36 1.20 -22.31
C SER A 33 21.83 1.07 -22.33
N ASP A 34 21.27 0.53 -23.39
CA ASP A 34 19.84 0.42 -23.65
C ASP A 34 19.13 -0.67 -22.84
N ILE A 35 19.82 -1.71 -22.41
CA ILE A 35 19.18 -2.82 -21.66
C ILE A 35 18.67 -2.35 -20.29
N SER A 36 19.38 -1.44 -19.63
CA SER A 36 18.99 -0.91 -18.32
C SER A 36 17.78 0.03 -18.43
N ALA A 37 17.68 0.83 -19.48
CA ALA A 37 16.59 1.76 -19.73
C ALA A 37 15.30 1.00 -20.14
N GLN A 38 15.41 -0.02 -20.95
CA GLN A 38 14.28 -0.85 -21.40
C GLN A 38 13.65 -1.61 -20.23
N THR A 39 14.45 -2.20 -19.32
CA THR A 39 13.96 -2.88 -18.13
C THR A 39 13.29 -1.93 -17.13
N SER A 40 13.76 -0.69 -17.00
CA SER A 40 13.12 0.32 -16.13
C SER A 40 11.78 0.77 -16.67
N THR A 41 11.66 0.96 -17.99
CA THR A 41 10.41 1.33 -18.69
C THR A 41 9.37 0.22 -18.58
N GLU A 42 9.77 -1.03 -18.74
CA GLU A 42 8.89 -2.19 -18.58
C GLU A 42 8.36 -2.33 -17.15
N LYS A 43 9.22 -2.15 -16.15
CA LYS A 43 8.83 -2.15 -14.72
C LYS A 43 7.83 -1.03 -14.41
N GLU A 44 8.08 0.17 -14.92
CA GLU A 44 7.17 1.30 -14.74
C GLU A 44 5.82 1.06 -15.43
N ALA A 45 5.80 0.49 -16.63
CA ALA A 45 4.58 0.12 -17.34
C ALA A 45 3.78 -0.95 -16.58
N ALA A 46 4.44 -1.99 -16.07
CA ALA A 46 3.83 -3.02 -15.25
C ALA A 46 3.25 -2.46 -13.94
N PHE A 47 3.97 -1.54 -13.30
CA PHE A 47 3.50 -0.83 -12.11
C PHE A 47 2.25 -0.01 -12.40
N LYS A 48 2.25 0.81 -13.44
CA LYS A 48 1.08 1.59 -13.87
C LYS A 48 -0.12 0.69 -14.18
N LYS A 49 0.11 -0.45 -14.84
CA LYS A 49 -0.95 -1.44 -15.08
C LYS A 49 -1.52 -1.98 -13.79
N THR A 50 -0.69 -2.33 -12.81
CA THR A 50 -1.14 -2.80 -11.50
C THR A 50 -2.00 -1.76 -10.78
N LEU A 51 -1.63 -0.47 -10.84
CA LEU A 51 -2.42 0.62 -10.26
C LEU A 51 -3.76 0.78 -11.00
N GLN A 52 -3.76 0.64 -12.32
CA GLN A 52 -4.96 0.69 -13.13
C GLN A 52 -5.93 -0.46 -12.78
N ASP A 53 -5.44 -1.69 -12.68
CA ASP A 53 -6.22 -2.87 -12.36
C ASP A 53 -6.82 -2.78 -10.94
N ARG A 54 -6.04 -2.31 -9.97
CA ARG A 54 -6.52 -2.03 -8.60
C ARG A 54 -7.63 -0.98 -8.59
N SER A 55 -7.45 0.08 -9.34
CA SER A 55 -8.43 1.17 -9.43
C SER A 55 -9.70 0.72 -10.12
N ALA A 56 -9.61 -0.09 -11.16
CA ALA A 56 -10.75 -0.67 -11.86
C ALA A 56 -11.61 -1.55 -10.94
N LYS A 57 -10.98 -2.34 -10.05
CA LYS A 57 -11.70 -3.14 -9.03
C LYS A 57 -12.51 -2.25 -8.07
N ILE A 58 -11.97 -1.11 -7.66
CA ILE A 58 -12.70 -0.15 -6.82
C ILE A 58 -13.89 0.43 -7.58
N VAL A 59 -13.67 0.83 -8.84
CA VAL A 59 -14.70 1.46 -9.68
C VAL A 59 -15.82 0.48 -10.04
N ALA A 60 -15.54 -0.80 -10.18
CA ALA A 60 -16.53 -1.84 -10.42
C ALA A 60 -17.63 -1.86 -9.34
N GLY A 61 -17.27 -1.58 -8.07
CA GLY A 61 -18.22 -1.49 -6.95
C GLY A 61 -19.09 -0.22 -6.94
N LEU A 62 -18.86 0.75 -7.85
CA LEU A 62 -19.57 2.03 -7.83
C LEU A 62 -20.88 2.04 -8.65
N GLN A 63 -21.20 0.94 -9.34
CA GLN A 63 -22.41 0.80 -10.17
C GLN A 63 -22.55 1.92 -11.23
N ILE A 64 -21.43 2.38 -11.81
CA ILE A 64 -21.42 3.38 -12.87
C ILE A 64 -21.67 2.68 -14.21
N THR A 65 -22.78 3.01 -14.88
CA THR A 65 -23.19 2.38 -16.14
C THR A 65 -22.41 2.91 -17.36
N LYS A 66 -22.06 4.21 -17.37
CA LYS A 66 -21.36 4.86 -18.49
C LYS A 66 -19.89 4.50 -18.51
N GLU A 67 -19.44 3.76 -19.55
CA GLU A 67 -18.05 3.30 -19.70
C GLU A 67 -17.03 4.44 -19.60
N LYS A 68 -17.21 5.50 -20.40
CA LYS A 68 -16.32 6.69 -20.37
C LYS A 68 -16.17 7.30 -18.96
N LYS A 69 -17.22 7.22 -18.13
CA LYS A 69 -17.17 7.70 -16.74
C LYS A 69 -16.36 6.72 -15.88
N ARG A 70 -16.55 5.39 -16.04
CA ARG A 70 -15.77 4.36 -15.35
C ARG A 70 -14.28 4.53 -15.61
N GLU A 71 -13.89 4.58 -16.88
CA GLU A 71 -12.49 4.78 -17.28
C GLU A 71 -11.89 6.06 -16.69
N LYS A 72 -12.65 7.15 -16.74
CA LYS A 72 -12.19 8.44 -16.18
C LYS A 72 -11.95 8.37 -14.68
N ILE A 73 -12.85 7.74 -13.92
CA ILE A 73 -12.70 7.57 -12.46
C ILE A 73 -11.54 6.62 -12.16
N THR A 74 -11.43 5.51 -12.88
CA THR A 74 -10.30 4.57 -12.76
C THR A 74 -8.96 5.27 -12.94
N ARG A 75 -8.85 6.11 -13.97
CA ARG A 75 -7.63 6.89 -14.22
C ARG A 75 -7.32 7.88 -13.09
N ILE A 76 -8.34 8.56 -12.55
CA ILE A 76 -8.16 9.49 -11.42
C ILE A 76 -7.60 8.76 -10.19
N ILE A 77 -8.13 7.57 -9.86
CA ILE A 77 -7.67 6.78 -8.72
C ILE A 77 -6.26 6.21 -8.97
N ALA A 78 -5.99 5.71 -10.18
CA ALA A 78 -4.67 5.19 -10.54
C ALA A 78 -3.59 6.28 -10.49
N THR A 79 -3.91 7.49 -10.98
CA THR A 79 -3.02 8.65 -10.87
C THR A 79 -2.75 9.02 -9.41
N GLN A 80 -3.78 9.00 -8.55
CA GLN A 80 -3.59 9.25 -7.12
C GLN A 80 -2.61 8.26 -6.48
N TYR A 81 -2.75 6.96 -6.75
CA TYR A 81 -1.81 5.95 -6.26
C TYR A 81 -0.38 6.20 -6.76
N TYR A 82 -0.24 6.53 -8.04
CA TYR A 82 1.06 6.81 -8.64
C TYR A 82 1.73 8.04 -8.02
N ASP A 83 0.98 9.14 -7.85
CA ASP A 83 1.48 10.38 -7.27
C ASP A 83 1.86 10.22 -5.80
N LEU A 84 1.06 9.46 -5.02
CA LEU A 84 1.40 9.11 -3.63
C LEU A 84 2.74 8.35 -3.55
N ASN A 85 2.94 7.34 -4.41
CA ASN A 85 4.22 6.63 -4.44
C ASN A 85 5.39 7.59 -4.73
N LYS A 86 5.23 8.48 -5.73
CA LYS A 86 6.26 9.46 -6.03
C LYS A 86 6.62 10.35 -4.84
N VAL A 87 5.62 10.85 -4.09
CA VAL A 87 5.88 11.66 -2.90
C VAL A 87 6.53 10.83 -1.79
N HIS A 88 6.13 9.56 -1.63
CA HIS A 88 6.74 8.68 -0.62
C HIS A 88 8.19 8.32 -0.94
N ASP A 89 8.54 8.19 -2.23
CA ASP A 89 9.90 7.87 -2.69
C ASP A 89 10.85 9.08 -2.67
N GLN A 90 10.31 10.31 -2.62
CA GLN A 90 11.13 11.52 -2.55
C GLN A 90 11.84 11.64 -1.19
N GLN A 91 13.12 12.01 -1.26
CA GLN A 91 13.88 12.47 -0.09
C GLN A 91 13.54 13.94 0.18
N GLY A 92 13.46 14.31 1.44
CA GLY A 92 13.18 15.70 1.83
C GLY A 92 12.73 15.82 3.29
N ALA A 93 12.47 17.06 3.73
CA ALA A 93 11.98 17.33 5.06
C ALA A 93 10.60 16.67 5.30
N PRO A 94 10.38 16.01 6.46
CA PRO A 94 9.13 15.34 6.78
C PRO A 94 7.90 16.26 6.65
N GLU A 95 8.03 17.52 7.03
CA GLU A 95 6.96 18.51 6.99
C GLU A 95 6.55 18.85 5.56
N ALA A 96 7.53 19.03 4.66
CA ALA A 96 7.27 19.29 3.25
C ALA A 96 6.58 18.09 2.58
N LYS A 97 7.01 16.88 2.93
CA LYS A 97 6.40 15.64 2.47
C LYS A 97 4.96 15.49 2.95
N GLN A 98 4.72 15.74 4.23
CA GLN A 98 3.37 15.69 4.81
C GLN A 98 2.44 16.69 4.11
N LYS A 99 2.89 17.94 3.90
CA LYS A 99 2.12 18.94 3.16
C LYS A 99 1.79 18.50 1.73
N ALA A 100 2.77 17.93 1.02
CA ALA A 100 2.56 17.43 -0.34
C ALA A 100 1.50 16.31 -0.39
N LEU A 101 1.50 15.40 0.59
CA LEU A 101 0.50 14.34 0.71
C LEU A 101 -0.91 14.91 0.99
N GLU A 102 -1.02 15.89 1.89
CA GLU A 102 -2.27 16.57 2.20
C GLU A 102 -2.83 17.31 0.97
N ASP A 103 -1.99 18.06 0.25
CA ASP A 103 -2.37 18.76 -0.97
C ASP A 103 -2.85 17.78 -2.06
N LEU A 104 -2.16 16.65 -2.23
CA LEU A 104 -2.58 15.59 -3.15
C LEU A 104 -3.94 15.01 -2.75
N HIS A 105 -4.13 14.72 -1.48
CA HIS A 105 -5.38 14.19 -0.96
C HIS A 105 -6.54 15.16 -1.19
N GLN A 106 -6.38 16.43 -0.86
CA GLN A 106 -7.40 17.47 -1.08
C GLN A 106 -7.77 17.62 -2.56
N LYS A 107 -6.79 17.70 -3.44
CA LYS A 107 -6.99 17.77 -4.90
C LYS A 107 -7.74 16.54 -5.42
N PHE A 108 -7.41 15.36 -4.92
CA PHE A 108 -8.04 14.10 -5.29
C PHE A 108 -9.53 14.10 -4.89
N ILE A 109 -9.83 14.43 -3.63
CA ILE A 109 -11.21 14.48 -3.12
C ILE A 109 -12.06 15.50 -3.89
N VAL A 110 -11.53 16.70 -4.14
CA VAL A 110 -12.23 17.73 -4.95
C VAL A 110 -12.52 17.22 -6.36
N ARG A 111 -11.57 16.55 -6.99
CA ARG A 111 -11.70 15.99 -8.35
C ARG A 111 -12.77 14.91 -8.42
N LEU A 112 -12.88 14.06 -7.40
CA LEU A 112 -13.89 13.01 -7.33
C LEU A 112 -15.28 13.57 -7.01
N ARG A 113 -15.41 14.52 -6.07
CA ARG A 113 -16.70 15.18 -5.71
C ARG A 113 -17.40 15.79 -6.92
N LYS A 114 -16.66 16.30 -7.89
CA LYS A 114 -17.22 16.84 -9.14
C LYS A 114 -17.85 15.77 -10.05
N LYS A 115 -17.67 14.48 -9.78
CA LYS A 115 -17.99 13.38 -10.68
C LYS A 115 -18.80 12.25 -10.05
N LEU A 116 -18.74 12.13 -8.75
CA LEU A 116 -19.35 11.06 -7.97
C LEU A 116 -20.38 11.61 -6.98
N SER A 117 -21.40 10.82 -6.70
CA SER A 117 -22.27 11.08 -5.54
C SER A 117 -21.46 10.91 -4.24
N HIS A 118 -22.04 11.40 -3.13
CA HIS A 118 -21.42 11.22 -1.81
C HIS A 118 -21.19 9.74 -1.50
N GLU A 119 -22.18 8.89 -1.71
CA GLU A 119 -22.09 7.44 -1.50
C GLU A 119 -20.98 6.80 -2.36
N GLN A 120 -20.90 7.15 -3.65
CA GLN A 120 -19.85 6.64 -4.53
C GLN A 120 -18.46 7.08 -4.09
N LEU A 121 -18.31 8.33 -3.60
CA LEU A 121 -17.06 8.83 -3.05
C LEU A 121 -16.65 8.04 -1.80
N GLU A 122 -17.58 7.78 -0.89
CA GLU A 122 -17.31 6.97 0.30
C GLU A 122 -16.90 5.52 -0.05
N LYS A 123 -17.53 4.93 -1.07
CA LYS A 123 -17.11 3.63 -1.61
C LYS A 123 -15.68 3.65 -2.17
N VAL A 124 -15.27 4.73 -2.87
CA VAL A 124 -13.88 4.89 -3.31
C VAL A 124 -12.93 4.97 -2.13
N LYS A 125 -13.19 5.81 -1.14
CA LYS A 125 -12.36 5.95 0.06
C LYS A 125 -12.20 4.61 0.80
N ASN A 126 -13.31 3.89 0.99
CA ASN A 126 -13.30 2.57 1.60
C ASN A 126 -12.52 1.55 0.76
N GLY A 127 -12.70 1.54 -0.56
CA GLY A 127 -11.95 0.67 -1.47
C GLY A 127 -10.44 0.94 -1.47
N MET A 128 -10.01 2.20 -1.38
CA MET A 128 -8.60 2.57 -1.27
C MET A 128 -7.96 2.15 0.05
N THR A 129 -8.75 1.86 1.07
CA THR A 129 -8.32 1.48 2.42
C THR A 129 -8.82 0.10 2.85
N TYR A 130 -9.09 -0.79 1.87
CA TYR A 130 -9.49 -2.20 2.09
C TYR A 130 -10.75 -2.37 2.94
N ASN A 131 -11.62 -1.37 2.97
CA ASN A 131 -12.84 -1.34 3.78
C ASN A 131 -12.61 -1.49 5.30
N VAL A 132 -11.38 -1.21 5.77
CA VAL A 132 -10.97 -1.41 7.17
C VAL A 132 -11.86 -0.64 8.15
N LEU A 133 -12.31 0.57 7.78
CA LEU A 133 -13.24 1.33 8.61
C LEU A 133 -14.49 0.51 8.96
N ASN A 134 -15.22 0.05 7.94
CA ASN A 134 -16.49 -0.64 8.17
C ASN A 134 -16.30 -1.97 8.89
N VAL A 135 -15.29 -2.75 8.48
CA VAL A 135 -14.96 -4.03 9.14
C VAL A 135 -14.63 -3.82 10.62
N THR A 136 -13.81 -2.81 10.91
CA THR A 136 -13.40 -2.53 12.30
C THR A 136 -14.55 -1.98 13.14
N TYR A 137 -15.35 -1.08 12.56
CA TYR A 137 -16.51 -0.51 13.26
C TYR A 137 -17.55 -1.58 13.61
N THR A 138 -17.88 -2.44 12.64
CA THR A 138 -18.78 -3.57 12.88
C THR A 138 -18.23 -4.50 13.96
N ALA A 139 -16.92 -4.82 13.90
CA ALA A 139 -16.27 -5.69 14.89
C ALA A 139 -16.39 -5.13 16.31
N TYR A 140 -16.21 -3.82 16.53
CA TYR A 140 -16.41 -3.22 17.85
C TYR A 140 -17.84 -3.32 18.34
N GLN A 141 -18.83 -3.11 17.48
CA GLN A 141 -20.25 -3.23 17.84
C GLN A 141 -20.65 -4.68 18.16
N GLU A 142 -20.10 -5.64 17.45
CA GLU A 142 -20.33 -7.06 17.71
C GLU A 142 -19.57 -7.55 18.97
N MET A 143 -18.39 -7.00 19.21
CA MET A 143 -17.56 -7.37 20.36
C MET A 143 -18.16 -6.86 21.65
N ILE A 144 -18.61 -5.61 21.70
CA ILE A 144 -19.12 -4.94 22.89
C ILE A 144 -20.59 -4.56 22.65
N LEU A 145 -21.51 -5.41 23.08
CA LEU A 145 -22.94 -5.25 22.84
C LEU A 145 -23.56 -4.07 23.62
N THR A 146 -22.88 -3.59 24.65
CA THR A 146 -23.34 -2.52 25.56
C THR A 146 -22.82 -1.13 25.19
N LEU A 147 -22.17 -0.95 24.03
CA LEU A 147 -21.68 0.35 23.60
C LEU A 147 -22.83 1.37 23.52
N SER A 148 -22.67 2.51 24.20
CA SER A 148 -23.59 3.64 24.07
C SER A 148 -23.55 4.26 22.68
N ALA A 149 -24.57 5.08 22.35
CA ALA A 149 -24.58 5.83 21.08
C ALA A 149 -23.37 6.75 20.96
N GLU A 150 -23.00 7.45 22.03
CA GLU A 150 -21.83 8.35 22.06
C GLU A 150 -20.51 7.60 21.85
N GLN A 151 -20.35 6.41 22.45
CA GLN A 151 -19.17 5.57 22.27
C GLN A 151 -19.08 5.09 20.81
N LYS A 152 -20.19 4.66 20.22
CA LYS A 152 -20.26 4.24 18.80
C LYS A 152 -19.88 5.39 17.88
N GLU A 153 -20.41 6.58 18.11
CA GLU A 153 -20.09 7.77 17.32
C GLU A 153 -18.61 8.13 17.43
N LYS A 154 -18.06 8.13 18.63
CA LYS A 154 -16.63 8.42 18.89
C LYS A 154 -15.71 7.44 18.20
N ILE A 155 -16.01 6.13 18.28
CA ILE A 155 -15.28 5.08 17.57
C ILE A 155 -15.35 5.33 16.05
N TYR A 156 -16.53 5.59 15.52
CA TYR A 156 -16.73 5.84 14.10
C TYR A 156 -15.92 7.05 13.61
N ASN A 157 -15.97 8.16 14.34
CA ASN A 157 -15.23 9.39 14.01
C ASN A 157 -13.72 9.17 14.01
N TRP A 158 -13.18 8.41 14.96
CA TRP A 158 -11.76 8.04 14.95
C TRP A 158 -11.38 7.12 13.79
N LEU A 159 -12.25 6.20 13.39
CA LEU A 159 -12.02 5.37 12.23
C LEU A 159 -12.13 6.15 10.92
N LEU A 160 -12.99 7.17 10.85
CA LEU A 160 -13.03 8.13 9.73
C LEU A 160 -11.70 8.88 9.61
N GLU A 161 -11.19 9.40 10.73
CA GLU A 161 -9.87 10.08 10.76
C GLU A 161 -8.74 9.13 10.32
N ALA A 162 -8.75 7.89 10.83
CA ALA A 162 -7.80 6.86 10.42
C ALA A 162 -7.84 6.60 8.92
N ARG A 163 -9.04 6.52 8.33
CA ARG A 163 -9.23 6.30 6.89
C ARG A 163 -8.65 7.43 6.06
N GLU A 164 -8.98 8.68 6.38
CA GLU A 164 -8.45 9.83 5.64
C GLU A 164 -6.91 9.86 5.68
N LYS A 165 -6.29 9.56 6.83
CA LYS A 165 -4.83 9.45 6.95
C LYS A 165 -4.29 8.24 6.19
N ALA A 166 -4.93 7.08 6.29
CA ALA A 166 -4.52 5.87 5.57
C ALA A 166 -4.58 6.04 4.05
N MET A 167 -5.48 6.86 3.52
CA MET A 167 -5.54 7.16 2.08
C MET A 167 -4.28 7.87 1.56
N MET A 168 -3.54 8.56 2.41
CA MET A 168 -2.28 9.23 2.07
C MET A 168 -1.06 8.31 2.16
N GLU A 169 -1.20 7.10 2.70
CA GLU A 169 -0.09 6.14 2.84
C GLU A 169 0.24 5.44 1.52
N GLY A 170 1.55 5.24 1.26
CA GLY A 170 2.06 4.67 0.01
C GLY A 170 1.92 3.16 -0.11
N SER A 171 1.84 2.43 1.01
CA SER A 171 1.78 0.96 1.02
C SER A 171 0.56 0.41 1.75
N SER A 172 0.22 -0.85 1.45
CA SER A 172 -0.83 -1.59 2.18
C SER A 172 -0.52 -1.71 3.66
N GLU A 173 0.72 -2.04 3.98
CA GLU A 173 1.21 -2.18 5.35
C GLU A 173 1.07 -0.87 6.14
N ALA A 174 1.51 0.26 5.56
CA ALA A 174 1.40 1.57 6.19
C ALA A 174 -0.07 1.96 6.44
N LYS A 175 -0.98 1.65 5.50
CA LYS A 175 -2.43 1.84 5.68
C LYS A 175 -2.95 1.04 6.88
N HIS A 176 -2.62 -0.24 6.97
CA HIS A 176 -3.02 -1.09 8.11
C HIS A 176 -2.41 -0.61 9.43
N LYS A 177 -1.15 -0.19 9.42
CA LYS A 177 -0.48 0.40 10.60
C LYS A 177 -1.18 1.67 11.07
N MET A 178 -1.65 2.53 10.15
CA MET A 178 -2.42 3.71 10.49
C MET A 178 -3.71 3.32 11.25
N PHE A 179 -4.50 2.40 10.73
CA PHE A 179 -5.67 1.89 11.46
C PHE A 179 -5.32 1.22 12.78
N GLY A 180 -4.17 0.54 12.85
CA GLY A 180 -3.65 -0.05 14.10
C GLY A 180 -3.46 0.97 15.21
N LYS A 181 -2.90 2.14 14.90
CA LYS A 181 -2.76 3.26 15.86
C LYS A 181 -4.12 3.69 16.43
N TYR A 182 -5.12 3.82 15.56
CA TYR A 182 -6.47 4.22 15.99
C TYR A 182 -7.20 3.13 16.78
N LYS A 183 -7.02 1.86 16.43
CA LYS A 183 -7.52 0.74 17.25
C LYS A 183 -6.92 0.77 18.65
N GLY A 184 -5.63 1.04 18.79
CA GLY A 184 -5.00 1.25 20.09
C GLY A 184 -5.66 2.39 20.89
N ARG A 185 -5.90 3.55 20.26
CA ARG A 185 -6.59 4.68 20.88
C ARG A 185 -8.02 4.33 21.32
N ILE A 186 -8.76 3.61 20.47
CA ILE A 186 -10.11 3.14 20.78
C ILE A 186 -10.09 2.18 21.98
N ASN A 187 -9.19 1.20 21.98
CA ASN A 187 -9.07 0.23 23.08
C ASN A 187 -8.74 0.91 24.40
N ASN A 188 -7.81 1.87 24.42
CA ASN A 188 -7.49 2.64 25.63
C ASN A 188 -8.71 3.39 26.15
N TYR A 189 -9.40 4.11 25.27
CA TYR A 189 -10.63 4.82 25.63
C TYR A 189 -11.70 3.88 26.21
N LEU A 190 -11.95 2.75 25.57
CA LEU A 190 -12.95 1.79 26.06
C LEU A 190 -12.54 1.18 27.41
N SER A 191 -11.25 0.93 27.62
CA SER A 191 -10.72 0.48 28.92
C SER A 191 -10.93 1.53 30.01
N GLU A 192 -10.71 2.82 29.71
CA GLU A 192 -10.99 3.94 30.61
C GLU A 192 -12.49 4.07 30.92
N GLN A 193 -13.37 3.64 30.01
CA GLN A 193 -14.81 3.56 30.22
C GLN A 193 -15.27 2.31 30.98
N GLY A 194 -14.33 1.49 31.49
CA GLY A 194 -14.60 0.32 32.32
C GLY A 194 -14.77 -1.00 31.57
N TYR A 195 -14.57 -1.06 30.25
CA TYR A 195 -14.62 -2.31 29.51
C TYR A 195 -13.35 -3.14 29.70
N ASN A 196 -13.50 -4.42 30.00
CA ASN A 196 -12.38 -5.37 29.96
C ASN A 196 -12.22 -5.90 28.52
N MET A 197 -11.35 -5.28 27.74
CA MET A 197 -11.19 -5.59 26.31
C MET A 197 -10.85 -7.06 26.04
N LYS A 198 -10.07 -7.72 26.92
CA LYS A 198 -9.77 -9.16 26.77
C LYS A 198 -10.99 -10.04 27.02
N ALA A 199 -11.80 -9.69 28.01
CA ALA A 199 -13.03 -10.43 28.31
C ALA A 199 -14.05 -10.27 27.19
N GLU A 200 -14.23 -9.03 26.68
CA GLU A 200 -15.12 -8.74 25.56
C GLU A 200 -14.71 -9.48 24.28
N GLU A 201 -13.42 -9.50 23.97
CA GLU A 201 -12.89 -10.24 22.80
C GLU A 201 -13.15 -11.74 22.97
N LYS A 202 -12.88 -12.32 24.15
CA LYS A 202 -13.12 -13.74 24.42
C LYS A 202 -14.60 -14.11 24.26
N ALA A 203 -15.48 -13.30 24.83
CA ALA A 203 -16.94 -13.50 24.73
C ALA A 203 -17.42 -13.39 23.27
N TRP A 204 -16.90 -12.42 22.49
CA TRP A 204 -17.20 -12.28 21.08
C TRP A 204 -16.74 -13.50 20.26
N GLN A 205 -15.51 -13.97 20.49
CA GLN A 205 -14.99 -15.18 19.82
C GLN A 205 -15.84 -16.42 20.12
N GLN A 206 -16.36 -16.55 21.34
CA GLN A 206 -17.27 -17.62 21.70
C GLN A 206 -18.59 -17.51 20.93
N ARG A 207 -19.23 -16.32 20.91
CA ARG A 207 -20.46 -16.10 20.12
C ARG A 207 -20.28 -16.42 18.65
N LEU A 208 -19.12 -16.09 18.08
CA LEU A 208 -18.81 -16.38 16.67
C LEU A 208 -18.67 -17.89 16.41
N ARG A 209 -18.14 -18.67 17.37
CA ARG A 209 -18.05 -20.13 17.28
C ARG A 209 -19.43 -20.77 17.34
N GLU A 210 -20.21 -20.42 18.34
CA GLU A 210 -21.59 -20.92 18.53
C GLU A 210 -22.47 -20.63 17.29
N LYS A 211 -22.33 -19.44 16.71
CA LYS A 211 -23.04 -19.12 15.45
C LYS A 211 -22.64 -20.01 14.30
N ARG A 212 -21.34 -20.27 14.11
CA ARG A 212 -20.84 -21.13 13.03
C ARG A 212 -21.34 -22.58 13.20
N GLU A 213 -21.36 -23.08 14.42
CA GLU A 213 -21.85 -24.43 14.74
C GLU A 213 -23.34 -24.59 14.42
N LYS A 214 -24.16 -23.60 14.80
CA LYS A 214 -25.58 -23.55 14.44
C LYS A 214 -25.83 -23.49 12.93
N ASP A 215 -25.05 -22.64 12.22
CA ASP A 215 -25.17 -22.51 10.77
C ASP A 215 -24.72 -23.79 10.03
N ALA A 216 -23.76 -24.55 10.58
CA ALA A 216 -23.31 -25.83 10.04
C ALA A 216 -24.32 -26.93 10.31
N GLY A 217 -24.91 -27.03 11.51
CA GLY A 217 -25.95 -28.00 11.86
C GLY A 217 -27.24 -27.83 11.06
N GLY A 218 -27.69 -26.59 10.86
CA GLY A 218 -28.90 -26.31 10.06
C GLY A 218 -28.77 -26.57 8.56
N LYS A 219 -27.55 -26.76 8.04
CA LYS A 219 -27.32 -27.22 6.65
C LYS A 219 -27.43 -28.74 6.50
N GLN A 220 -27.11 -29.48 7.56
CA GLN A 220 -27.19 -30.95 7.56
C GLN A 220 -28.63 -31.45 7.67
N GLU A 221 -29.54 -30.71 8.32
CA GLU A 221 -30.96 -31.06 8.40
C GLU A 221 -31.78 -30.75 7.12
N ARG A 222 -31.20 -30.01 6.17
CA ARG A 222 -31.88 -29.62 4.91
C ARG A 222 -31.34 -30.33 3.68
N ALA A 223 -30.41 -31.25 3.82
CA ALA A 223 -29.86 -32.09 2.74
C ALA A 223 -30.40 -33.53 2.82
#